data_c43a5463c060e193b1ae43d3be461cb2
#
_entry.id   c43a5463c060e193b1ae43d3be461cb2
#
_cell.length_a   1.000
_cell.length_b   1.000
_cell.length_c   1.000
_cell.angle_alpha   90.00
_cell.angle_beta   90.00
_cell.angle_gamma   90.00
#
_symmetry.space_group_name_H-M   'P 1'
#
loop_
_entity.id
_entity.type
_entity.pdbx_description
1 polymer ?
#
loop_
_entity_poly.entity_id
_entity_poly.type
_entity_poly.pdbx_seq_one_letter_code
_entity_poly.pdbx_strand_id
1 'polypeptide(L)'
;NGFYAMLQSIDKKNKVIIYIIIFLLISTISKKNILYDKTDSMQKIDISVSGLSIDQNLEIVNKIKKMSADNIFLIDVDPILNLLLSYNLIEHFSIKKIYPNSINILILPTKFIAKIKNTKGVLLIGSNGKLINTEETDKDLPLLYGKFDSKYFIELYNSIINSEFKYNEIESILYFPSRRWDLKLK
;
A
#
# COMPACT_ATOMS: atom_id res chain seq x y z
N ASN A 1 -47.42 -22.81 22.02
CA ASN A 1 -48.71 -22.06 21.81
C ASN A 1 -49.19 -21.26 23.03
N GLY A 2 -48.65 -21.48 24.25
CA GLY A 2 -49.10 -20.81 25.49
C GLY A 2 -48.69 -19.33 25.63
N PHE A 3 -47.52 -18.94 25.10
CA PHE A 3 -46.98 -17.60 25.27
C PHE A 3 -47.73 -16.54 24.46
N TYR A 4 -48.20 -16.87 23.25
CA TYR A 4 -48.99 -15.97 22.42
C TYR A 4 -50.43 -15.75 22.98
N ALA A 5 -51.01 -16.77 23.57
CA ALA A 5 -52.34 -16.66 24.19
C ALA A 5 -52.32 -15.76 25.45
N MET A 6 -51.21 -15.81 26.23
CA MET A 6 -51.04 -14.97 27.43
C MET A 6 -50.88 -13.47 27.06
N LEU A 7 -50.21 -13.18 25.96
CA LEU A 7 -50.04 -11.78 25.48
C LEU A 7 -51.33 -11.18 24.91
N GLN A 8 -52.27 -11.99 24.47
CA GLN A 8 -53.54 -11.51 23.88
C GLN A 8 -54.54 -11.01 24.90
N SER A 9 -54.45 -11.46 26.15
CA SER A 9 -55.36 -11.09 27.25
C SER A 9 -54.92 -9.83 28.03
N ILE A 10 -53.77 -9.24 27.71
CA ILE A 10 -53.19 -8.11 28.45
C ILE A 10 -53.69 -6.80 27.79
N ASP A 11 -54.17 -5.90 28.64
CA ASP A 11 -54.63 -4.56 28.21
C ASP A 11 -53.55 -3.77 27.46
N LYS A 12 -53.89 -2.98 26.43
CA LYS A 12 -52.92 -2.27 25.57
C LYS A 12 -51.88 -1.48 26.36
N LYS A 13 -52.29 -0.85 27.47
CA LYS A 13 -51.39 -0.10 28.36
C LYS A 13 -50.34 -1.02 29.04
N ASN A 14 -50.74 -2.20 29.48
CA ASN A 14 -49.84 -3.15 30.13
C ASN A 14 -48.86 -3.81 29.14
N LYS A 15 -49.25 -3.98 27.88
CA LYS A 15 -48.33 -4.43 26.80
C LYS A 15 -47.16 -3.45 26.58
N VAL A 16 -47.48 -2.16 26.53
CA VAL A 16 -46.44 -1.12 26.35
C VAL A 16 -45.45 -1.12 27.53
N ILE A 17 -45.98 -1.24 28.75
CA ILE A 17 -45.13 -1.33 29.95
C ILE A 17 -44.22 -2.55 29.91
N ILE A 18 -44.71 -3.72 29.49
CA ILE A 18 -43.90 -4.95 29.34
C ILE A 18 -42.81 -4.76 28.31
N TYR A 19 -43.09 -4.14 27.14
CA TYR A 19 -42.07 -3.86 26.14
C TYR A 19 -40.99 -2.89 26.62
N ILE A 20 -41.37 -1.86 27.38
CA ILE A 20 -40.44 -0.93 28.00
C ILE A 20 -39.53 -1.66 29.00
N ILE A 21 -40.09 -2.55 29.85
CA ILE A 21 -39.34 -3.33 30.82
C ILE A 21 -38.37 -4.26 30.09
N ILE A 22 -38.81 -4.99 29.05
CA ILE A 22 -37.93 -5.85 28.24
C ILE A 22 -36.81 -5.06 27.57
N PHE A 23 -37.15 -3.88 27.00
CA PHE A 23 -36.14 -3.00 26.39
C PHE A 23 -35.09 -2.53 27.40
N LEU A 24 -35.52 -2.13 28.61
CA LEU A 24 -34.62 -1.74 29.70
C LEU A 24 -33.75 -2.92 30.15
N LEU A 25 -34.30 -4.11 30.26
CA LEU A 25 -33.54 -5.32 30.62
C LEU A 25 -32.48 -5.65 29.56
N ILE A 26 -32.85 -5.62 28.28
CA ILE A 26 -31.90 -5.86 27.17
C ILE A 26 -30.82 -4.76 27.15
N SER A 27 -31.20 -3.51 27.37
CA SER A 27 -30.26 -2.39 27.45
C SER A 27 -29.28 -2.47 28.61
N THR A 28 -29.72 -3.00 29.76
CA THR A 28 -28.85 -3.21 30.95
C THR A 28 -27.94 -4.42 30.81
N ILE A 29 -28.40 -5.50 30.15
CA ILE A 29 -27.57 -6.68 29.87
C ILE A 29 -26.45 -6.34 28.88
N SER A 30 -26.71 -5.51 27.88
CA SER A 30 -25.72 -5.05 26.92
C SER A 30 -24.58 -4.24 27.57
N LYS A 31 -24.83 -3.55 28.69
CA LYS A 31 -23.81 -2.79 29.41
C LYS A 31 -22.86 -3.62 30.27
N LYS A 32 -23.24 -4.83 30.67
CA LYS A 32 -22.40 -5.65 31.57
C LYS A 32 -21.26 -6.39 30.88
N ASN A 33 -21.33 -6.59 29.56
CA ASN A 33 -20.28 -7.27 28.82
C ASN A 33 -19.35 -6.30 28.04
N ILE A 34 -19.53 -4.97 28.19
CA ILE A 34 -18.63 -3.93 27.66
C ILE A 34 -17.90 -3.20 28.80
N LEU A 35 -17.71 -3.84 29.95
CA LEU A 35 -16.54 -3.55 30.75
C LEU A 35 -15.37 -4.31 30.11
N TYR A 36 -14.97 -3.83 28.93
CA TYR A 36 -13.61 -3.92 28.50
C TYR A 36 -12.76 -3.44 29.68
N ASP A 37 -12.00 -4.37 30.20
CA ASP A 37 -10.94 -4.11 31.14
C ASP A 37 -10.16 -2.89 30.66
N LYS A 38 -10.42 -1.74 31.26
CA LYS A 38 -9.81 -0.46 30.91
C LYS A 38 -8.40 -0.37 31.49
N THR A 39 -7.85 -1.53 31.85
CA THR A 39 -6.49 -1.69 32.28
C THR A 39 -5.66 -2.21 31.11
N ASP A 40 -4.89 -1.31 30.53
CA ASP A 40 -3.65 -1.54 29.77
C ASP A 40 -3.68 -2.24 28.41
N SER A 41 -4.71 -2.16 27.64
CA SER A 41 -4.53 -2.42 26.21
C SER A 41 -5.09 -1.28 25.37
N MET A 42 -4.42 -0.14 25.33
CA MET A 42 -4.32 0.61 24.07
C MET A 42 -3.77 -0.43 23.08
N GLN A 43 -4.66 -1.07 22.32
CA GLN A 43 -4.25 -2.09 21.36
C GLN A 43 -3.37 -1.39 20.34
N LYS A 44 -2.05 -1.50 20.58
CA LYS A 44 -1.02 -0.96 19.70
C LYS A 44 -1.35 -1.41 18.28
N ILE A 45 -1.41 -0.46 17.38
CA ILE A 45 -1.76 -0.73 15.99
C ILE A 45 -0.70 -1.66 15.41
N ASP A 46 -1.16 -2.78 14.87
CA ASP A 46 -0.33 -3.72 14.14
C ASP A 46 -0.22 -3.28 12.68
N ILE A 47 1.02 -2.97 12.25
CA ILE A 47 1.29 -2.50 10.90
C ILE A 47 2.15 -3.55 10.21
N SER A 48 1.61 -4.14 9.16
CA SER A 48 2.32 -5.07 8.30
C SER A 48 2.58 -4.44 6.92
N VAL A 49 3.82 -4.55 6.46
CA VAL A 49 4.25 -4.12 5.13
C VAL A 49 4.91 -5.30 4.45
N SER A 50 4.58 -5.53 3.19
CA SER A 50 5.12 -6.62 2.39
C SER A 50 5.34 -6.19 0.94
N GLY A 51 6.27 -6.87 0.25
CA GLY A 51 6.54 -6.67 -1.18
C GLY A 51 7.93 -6.16 -1.50
N LEU A 52 8.65 -5.56 -0.54
CA LEU A 52 10.07 -5.18 -0.66
C LEU A 52 10.97 -6.14 0.12
N SER A 53 12.27 -5.82 0.23
CA SER A 53 13.17 -6.56 1.12
C SER A 53 12.75 -6.42 2.59
N ILE A 54 13.19 -7.35 3.44
CA ILE A 54 12.84 -7.36 4.87
C ILE A 54 13.22 -6.04 5.52
N ASP A 55 14.44 -5.53 5.26
CA ASP A 55 14.95 -4.30 5.86
C ASP A 55 14.15 -3.08 5.41
N GLN A 56 13.81 -2.99 4.13
CA GLN A 56 13.00 -1.91 3.57
C GLN A 56 11.56 -1.93 4.12
N ASN A 57 10.95 -3.11 4.24
CA ASN A 57 9.64 -3.26 4.84
C ASN A 57 9.65 -2.80 6.31
N LEU A 58 10.67 -3.19 7.09
CA LEU A 58 10.83 -2.78 8.49
C LEU A 58 11.06 -1.26 8.60
N GLU A 59 11.84 -0.67 7.71
CA GLU A 59 12.05 0.78 7.68
C GLU A 59 10.74 1.52 7.49
N ILE A 60 9.91 1.08 6.52
CA ILE A 60 8.60 1.67 6.24
C ILE A 60 7.68 1.51 7.46
N VAL A 61 7.60 0.30 8.05
CA VAL A 61 6.82 0.05 9.27
C VAL A 61 7.21 1.02 10.38
N ASN A 62 8.52 1.20 10.63
CA ASN A 62 9.01 2.08 11.69
C ASN A 62 8.70 3.55 11.42
N LYS A 63 8.75 3.99 10.16
CA LYS A 63 8.36 5.35 9.78
C LYS A 63 6.86 5.57 10.00
N ILE A 64 6.02 4.62 9.59
CA ILE A 64 4.56 4.71 9.76
C ILE A 64 4.20 4.70 11.25
N LYS A 65 4.83 3.85 12.07
CA LYS A 65 4.60 3.82 13.53
C LYS A 65 4.88 5.15 14.20
N LYS A 66 5.89 5.90 13.73
CA LYS A 66 6.20 7.24 14.27
C LYS A 66 5.18 8.31 13.91
N MET A 67 4.43 8.09 12.83
CA MET A 67 3.43 9.03 12.30
C MET A 67 2.02 8.68 12.74
N SER A 68 1.80 7.43 13.20
CA SER A 68 0.47 6.91 13.50
C SER A 68 0.03 7.27 14.92
N ALA A 69 -1.24 7.63 15.05
CA ALA A 69 -1.92 7.72 16.34
C ALA A 69 -2.15 6.32 16.93
N ASP A 70 -2.38 6.23 18.24
CA ASP A 70 -2.61 4.95 18.93
C ASP A 70 -3.97 4.29 18.58
N ASN A 71 -4.80 4.97 17.80
CA ASN A 71 -6.13 4.50 17.43
C ASN A 71 -6.30 4.46 15.90
N ILE A 72 -6.62 3.28 15.36
CA ILE A 72 -6.80 3.04 13.92
C ILE A 72 -7.90 3.92 13.30
N PHE A 73 -8.93 4.29 14.05
CA PHE A 73 -10.01 5.15 13.57
C PHE A 73 -9.55 6.59 13.32
N LEU A 74 -8.51 7.04 14.05
CA LEU A 74 -7.95 8.38 13.96
C LEU A 74 -6.74 8.46 13.01
N ILE A 75 -6.29 7.32 12.45
CA ILE A 75 -5.18 7.32 11.51
C ILE A 75 -5.59 8.03 10.23
N ASP A 76 -4.88 9.10 9.93
CA ASP A 76 -4.89 9.72 8.62
C ASP A 76 -4.03 8.87 7.66
N VAL A 77 -4.60 8.54 6.50
CA VAL A 77 -3.92 7.73 5.48
C VAL A 77 -3.03 8.59 4.58
N ASP A 78 -3.30 9.88 4.46
CA ASP A 78 -2.58 10.79 3.57
C ASP A 78 -1.07 10.88 3.88
N PRO A 79 -0.61 10.98 5.15
CA PRO A 79 0.80 10.91 5.47
C PRO A 79 1.47 9.59 5.05
N ILE A 80 0.76 8.47 5.21
CA ILE A 80 1.25 7.13 4.80
C ILE A 80 1.36 7.07 3.28
N LEU A 81 0.37 7.57 2.57
CA LEU A 81 0.35 7.64 1.12
C LEU A 81 1.52 8.49 0.60
N ASN A 82 1.74 9.68 1.15
CA ASN A 82 2.85 10.55 0.78
C ASN A 82 4.21 9.89 1.07
N LEU A 83 4.34 9.19 2.19
CA LEU A 83 5.53 8.41 2.51
C LEU A 83 5.79 7.36 1.44
N LEU A 84 4.81 6.53 1.08
CA LEU A 84 4.98 5.47 0.08
C LEU A 84 5.29 6.02 -1.31
N LEU A 85 4.67 7.13 -1.71
CA LEU A 85 4.95 7.80 -2.99
C LEU A 85 6.38 8.35 -3.08
N SER A 86 7.02 8.64 -1.95
CA SER A 86 8.42 9.12 -1.91
C SER A 86 9.45 8.03 -2.20
N TYR A 87 9.08 6.75 -2.10
CA TYR A 87 9.98 5.64 -2.40
C TYR A 87 10.05 5.36 -3.91
N ASN A 88 11.25 5.46 -4.48
CA ASN A 88 11.45 5.22 -5.92
C ASN A 88 11.27 3.74 -6.31
N LEU A 89 11.48 2.83 -5.37
CA LEU A 89 11.33 1.38 -5.57
C LEU A 89 9.87 0.92 -5.69
N ILE A 90 8.91 1.78 -5.37
CA ILE A 90 7.50 1.40 -5.37
C ILE A 90 6.86 1.73 -6.72
N GLU A 91 6.34 0.71 -7.38
CA GLU A 91 5.52 0.82 -8.59
C GLU A 91 4.06 1.10 -8.23
N HIS A 92 3.49 0.18 -7.46
CA HIS A 92 2.12 0.27 -6.96
C HIS A 92 2.08 -0.15 -5.49
N PHE A 93 1.07 0.30 -4.78
CA PHE A 93 0.79 -0.17 -3.43
C PHE A 93 -0.70 -0.15 -3.14
N SER A 94 -1.11 -0.94 -2.15
CA SER A 94 -2.45 -0.90 -1.57
C SER A 94 -2.36 -0.80 -0.05
N ILE A 95 -3.23 0.01 0.54
CA ILE A 95 -3.34 0.19 1.99
C ILE A 95 -4.73 -0.30 2.41
N LYS A 96 -4.76 -1.25 3.35
CA LYS A 96 -6.00 -1.82 3.88
C LYS A 96 -6.03 -1.69 5.39
N LYS A 97 -6.99 -0.94 5.92
CA LYS A 97 -7.30 -0.95 7.35
C LYS A 97 -8.11 -2.21 7.69
N ILE A 98 -7.66 -2.96 8.67
CA ILE A 98 -8.33 -4.17 9.17
C ILE A 98 -8.68 -3.92 10.63
N TYR A 99 -9.95 -3.66 10.89
CA TYR A 99 -10.43 -3.39 12.24
C TYR A 99 -10.35 -4.64 13.10
N PRO A 100 -10.09 -4.51 14.42
CA PRO A 100 -10.09 -3.23 15.16
C PRO A 100 -8.75 -2.46 15.16
N ASN A 101 -7.60 -3.05 14.84
CA ASN A 101 -6.29 -2.45 15.15
C ASN A 101 -5.16 -2.75 14.16
N SER A 102 -5.45 -3.17 12.91
CA SER A 102 -4.40 -3.56 11.97
C SER A 102 -4.43 -2.75 10.67
N ILE A 103 -3.24 -2.45 10.15
CA ILE A 103 -3.04 -1.86 8.80
C ILE A 103 -2.15 -2.81 8.01
N ASN A 104 -2.65 -3.24 6.87
CA ASN A 104 -1.89 -4.06 5.94
C ASN A 104 -1.54 -3.24 4.68
N ILE A 105 -0.25 -3.19 4.34
CA ILE A 105 0.27 -2.49 3.18
C ILE A 105 0.96 -3.52 2.29
N LEU A 106 0.42 -3.68 1.09
CA LEU A 106 1.01 -4.51 0.06
C LEU A 106 1.69 -3.61 -0.97
N ILE A 107 2.97 -3.83 -1.21
CA ILE A 107 3.78 -3.08 -2.16
C ILE A 107 4.15 -3.97 -3.34
N LEU A 108 3.97 -3.45 -4.54
CA LEU A 108 4.53 -4.01 -5.76
C LEU A 108 5.78 -3.21 -6.12
N PRO A 109 6.98 -3.82 -6.06
CA PRO A 109 8.21 -3.14 -6.43
C PRO A 109 8.28 -2.88 -7.92
N THR A 110 8.96 -1.79 -8.30
CA THR A 110 9.23 -1.48 -9.70
C THR A 110 10.20 -2.49 -10.31
N LYS A 111 10.05 -2.79 -11.59
CA LYS A 111 10.99 -3.61 -12.35
C LYS A 111 12.08 -2.71 -12.91
N PHE A 112 13.33 -3.12 -12.76
CA PHE A 112 14.44 -2.40 -13.39
C PHE A 112 14.44 -2.71 -14.90
N ILE A 113 14.52 -1.65 -15.70
CA ILE A 113 14.43 -1.77 -17.15
C ILE A 113 15.66 -1.27 -17.89
N ALA A 114 16.52 -0.45 -17.26
CA ALA A 114 17.78 -0.03 -17.85
C ALA A 114 18.76 0.47 -16.80
N LYS A 115 20.02 0.67 -17.20
CA LYS A 115 21.12 1.23 -16.40
C LYS A 115 21.57 2.56 -16.97
N ILE A 116 21.89 3.51 -16.11
CA ILE A 116 22.53 4.78 -16.47
C ILE A 116 23.86 4.84 -15.75
N LYS A 117 24.93 4.96 -16.49
CA LYS A 117 26.27 5.17 -15.90
C LYS A 117 26.51 6.67 -15.76
N ASN A 118 26.79 7.11 -14.54
CA ASN A 118 27.19 8.49 -14.27
C ASN A 118 28.56 8.51 -13.55
N THR A 119 29.08 9.71 -13.28
CA THR A 119 30.38 9.90 -12.60
C THR A 119 30.41 9.38 -11.17
N LYS A 120 29.25 9.16 -10.54
CA LYS A 120 29.10 8.70 -9.14
C LYS A 120 28.78 7.21 -9.02
N GLY A 121 28.56 6.51 -10.14
CA GLY A 121 28.23 5.09 -10.16
C GLY A 121 27.18 4.73 -11.20
N VAL A 122 26.48 3.63 -10.97
CA VAL A 122 25.40 3.14 -11.83
C VAL A 122 24.05 3.39 -11.14
N LEU A 123 23.16 4.04 -11.86
CA LEU A 123 21.76 4.19 -11.47
C LEU A 123 20.92 3.23 -12.30
N LEU A 124 19.90 2.65 -11.68
CA LEU A 124 18.88 1.89 -12.38
C LEU A 124 17.65 2.78 -12.64
N ILE A 125 16.99 2.55 -13.76
CA ILE A 125 15.69 3.14 -14.03
C ILE A 125 14.61 2.07 -13.91
N GLY A 126 13.59 2.36 -13.13
CA GLY A 126 12.45 1.47 -12.94
C GLY A 126 11.38 1.64 -14.03
N SER A 127 10.48 0.68 -14.14
CA SER A 127 9.30 0.75 -15.01
C SER A 127 8.38 1.95 -14.67
N ASN A 128 8.47 2.46 -13.45
CA ASN A 128 7.81 3.70 -13.01
C ASN A 128 8.53 4.98 -13.44
N GLY A 129 9.64 4.89 -14.19
CA GLY A 129 10.44 6.01 -14.66
C GLY A 129 11.32 6.68 -13.61
N LYS A 130 11.36 6.17 -12.38
CA LYS A 130 12.16 6.74 -11.30
C LYS A 130 13.58 6.16 -11.32
N LEU A 131 14.55 7.00 -10.95
CA LEU A 131 15.95 6.59 -10.82
C LEU A 131 16.20 6.02 -9.43
N ILE A 132 16.91 4.91 -9.38
CA ILE A 132 17.18 4.15 -8.16
C ILE A 132 18.68 3.92 -8.06
N ASN A 133 19.24 4.30 -6.92
CA ASN A 133 20.62 3.97 -6.58
C ASN A 133 20.61 2.63 -5.84
N THR A 134 21.25 1.61 -6.42
CA THR A 134 21.37 0.30 -5.80
C THR A 134 22.74 -0.29 -6.15
N GLU A 135 23.25 -1.09 -5.24
CA GLU A 135 24.46 -1.88 -5.47
C GLU A 135 24.18 -3.14 -6.32
N GLU A 136 22.92 -3.55 -6.42
CA GLU A 136 22.49 -4.64 -7.30
C GLU A 136 22.56 -4.19 -8.76
N THR A 137 23.58 -4.67 -9.46
CA THR A 137 23.72 -4.50 -10.90
C THR A 137 23.20 -5.74 -11.60
N ASP A 138 21.98 -5.68 -12.09
CA ASP A 138 21.49 -6.66 -13.07
C ASP A 138 22.32 -6.51 -14.36
N LYS A 139 23.10 -7.52 -14.69
CA LYS A 139 24.07 -7.48 -15.81
C LYS A 139 23.40 -7.39 -17.17
N ASP A 140 22.16 -7.85 -17.28
CA ASP A 140 21.48 -8.00 -18.56
C ASP A 140 20.67 -6.77 -19.01
N LEU A 141 20.60 -5.73 -18.19
CA LEU A 141 19.89 -4.51 -18.55
C LEU A 141 20.69 -3.64 -19.54
N PRO A 142 20.03 -3.02 -20.54
CA PRO A 142 20.71 -2.14 -21.49
C PRO A 142 21.24 -0.87 -20.81
N LEU A 143 22.38 -0.36 -21.32
CA LEU A 143 22.94 0.92 -20.90
C LEU A 143 22.27 2.08 -21.64
N LEU A 144 21.80 3.07 -20.89
CA LEU A 144 21.25 4.31 -21.44
C LEU A 144 22.32 5.40 -21.47
N TYR A 145 22.39 6.07 -22.60
CA TYR A 145 23.28 7.21 -22.84
C TYR A 145 22.48 8.42 -23.32
N GLY A 146 23.00 9.60 -23.00
CA GLY A 146 22.42 10.87 -23.42
C GLY A 146 21.66 11.55 -22.29
N LYS A 147 21.21 12.78 -22.54
CA LYS A 147 20.42 13.56 -21.59
C LYS A 147 18.95 13.54 -22.04
N PHE A 148 18.18 12.72 -21.38
CA PHE A 148 16.77 12.48 -21.69
C PHE A 148 15.87 12.66 -20.46
N ASP A 149 14.59 12.82 -20.68
CA ASP A 149 13.56 12.72 -19.65
C ASP A 149 13.11 11.25 -19.53
N SER A 150 12.96 10.77 -18.31
CA SER A 150 12.49 9.40 -18.03
C SER A 150 11.18 9.07 -18.75
N LYS A 151 10.28 10.05 -18.90
CA LYS A 151 9.02 9.87 -19.60
C LYS A 151 9.21 9.40 -21.05
N TYR A 152 10.12 10.02 -21.79
CA TYR A 152 10.39 9.61 -23.18
C TYR A 152 11.04 8.24 -23.28
N PHE A 153 11.83 7.88 -22.27
CA PHE A 153 12.39 6.55 -22.23
C PHE A 153 11.31 5.49 -21.93
N ILE A 154 10.36 5.75 -21.03
CA ILE A 154 9.24 4.84 -20.77
C ILE A 154 8.36 4.66 -22.02
N GLU A 155 8.11 5.73 -22.78
CA GLU A 155 7.38 5.64 -24.06
C GLU A 155 8.11 4.75 -25.06
N LEU A 156 9.44 4.90 -25.20
CA LEU A 156 10.27 4.02 -26.03
C LEU A 156 10.21 2.56 -25.55
N TYR A 157 10.42 2.34 -24.25
CA TYR A 157 10.37 1.00 -23.65
C TYR A 157 9.04 0.30 -23.95
N ASN A 158 7.92 0.98 -23.72
CA ASN A 158 6.60 0.44 -24.02
C ASN A 158 6.42 0.15 -25.52
N SER A 159 6.95 0.99 -26.39
CA SER A 159 6.91 0.76 -27.83
C SER A 159 7.70 -0.47 -28.25
N ILE A 160 8.88 -0.70 -27.65
CA ILE A 160 9.70 -1.89 -27.92
C ILE A 160 9.00 -3.15 -27.41
N ILE A 161 8.48 -3.14 -26.18
CA ILE A 161 7.78 -4.31 -25.60
C ILE A 161 6.53 -4.71 -26.39
N ASN A 162 5.86 -3.72 -26.99
CA ASN A 162 4.67 -3.97 -27.85
C ASN A 162 5.01 -4.25 -29.32
N SER A 163 6.29 -4.32 -29.66
CA SER A 163 6.78 -4.64 -31.02
C SER A 163 7.29 -6.08 -31.07
N GLU A 164 7.74 -6.49 -32.27
CA GLU A 164 8.41 -7.79 -32.48
C GLU A 164 9.85 -7.82 -31.95
N PHE A 165 10.40 -6.67 -31.54
CA PHE A 165 11.77 -6.57 -31.03
C PHE A 165 11.87 -7.17 -29.63
N LYS A 166 12.90 -7.94 -29.40
CA LYS A 166 13.20 -8.51 -28.08
C LYS A 166 14.07 -7.54 -27.28
N TYR A 167 13.50 -7.01 -26.22
CA TYR A 167 14.18 -6.04 -25.35
C TYR A 167 15.51 -6.54 -24.78
N ASN A 168 15.62 -7.84 -24.48
CA ASN A 168 16.82 -8.47 -23.93
C ASN A 168 17.98 -8.60 -24.94
N GLU A 169 17.75 -8.39 -26.25
CA GLU A 169 18.78 -8.33 -27.28
C GLU A 169 19.43 -6.95 -27.39
N ILE A 170 18.91 -5.92 -26.67
CA ILE A 170 19.47 -4.60 -26.70
C ILE A 170 20.64 -4.50 -25.72
N GLU A 171 21.81 -4.10 -26.21
CA GLU A 171 23.02 -3.84 -25.41
C GLU A 171 22.99 -2.42 -24.84
N SER A 172 22.66 -1.43 -25.68
CA SER A 172 22.61 -0.04 -25.27
C SER A 172 21.63 0.78 -26.09
N ILE A 173 21.20 1.90 -25.49
CA ILE A 173 20.23 2.83 -26.04
C ILE A 173 20.82 4.23 -25.92
N LEU A 174 20.90 4.96 -27.05
CA LEU A 174 21.46 6.28 -27.12
C LEU A 174 20.40 7.32 -27.48
N TYR A 175 20.26 8.35 -26.65
CA TYR A 175 19.36 9.47 -26.90
C TYR A 175 20.11 10.68 -27.47
N PHE A 176 19.58 11.25 -28.53
CA PHE A 176 20.12 12.45 -29.17
C PHE A 176 19.25 13.70 -28.89
N PRO A 177 19.83 14.89 -28.88
CA PRO A 177 19.08 16.15 -28.75
C PRO A 177 17.97 16.35 -29.78
N SER A 178 18.08 15.70 -30.95
CA SER A 178 17.04 15.66 -31.98
C SER A 178 15.82 14.82 -31.63
N ARG A 179 15.74 14.30 -30.39
CA ARG A 179 14.72 13.37 -29.90
C ARG A 179 14.74 12.00 -30.59
N ARG A 180 15.84 11.63 -31.23
CA ARG A 180 16.05 10.31 -31.83
C ARG A 180 16.65 9.37 -30.81
N TRP A 181 16.22 8.11 -30.86
CA TRP A 181 16.80 7.00 -30.13
C TRP A 181 17.50 6.05 -31.09
N ASP A 182 18.73 5.71 -30.81
CA ASP A 182 19.47 4.67 -31.51
C ASP A 182 19.62 3.47 -30.59
N LEU A 183 19.34 2.27 -31.12
CA LEU A 183 19.44 1.01 -30.41
C LEU A 183 20.65 0.25 -30.93
N LYS A 184 21.52 -0.20 -30.02
CA LYS A 184 22.62 -1.13 -30.35
C LYS A 184 22.23 -2.49 -29.82
N LEU A 185 22.19 -3.48 -30.69
CA LEU A 185 21.94 -4.89 -30.35
C LEU A 185 23.25 -5.57 -29.93
N LYS A 186 23.10 -6.67 -29.16
CA LYS A 186 24.20 -7.52 -28.70
C LYS A 186 24.88 -8.26 -29.83
#